data_17d467caff9c81ef683b323498f92719
#
_entry.id   17d467caff9c81ef683b323498f92719
#
_cell.length_a   1.000
_cell.length_b   1.000
_cell.length_c   1.000
_cell.angle_alpha   90.00
_cell.angle_beta   90.00
_cell.angle_gamma   90.00
#
_symmetry.space_group_name_H-M   'P 1'
#
loop_
_entity.id
_entity.type
_entity.pdbx_description
1 polymer ?
#
loop_
_entity_poly.entity_id
_entity_poly.type
_entity_poly.pdbx_seq_one_letter_code
_entity_poly.pdbx_strand_id
1 'polypeptide(L)'
;VPLIRKDDVPKTVEINVDPADPFKHFRLATWEEALDRTAQGFKEILAFKGANGLAGYGSAKGSNEEAYLFQKLIRTGFKTNNVDHCTRLCHASSVAALLETIGSSAVTAPFISCLDSDLIVVIGANPTSNHPVAASFIKNAVDKGAELIVMDPRRNNLEKYTDHFLQFTPGSDVALLNALLNVIVEEEIYDRQYVEANTEGFDDFATHIRNFSPDKMASLCGIEADELRTVARKVAKAGAAMIFWGMGIAQHTHGTDNARCLIALALICGQIGRPGTGLHPLRGQNNVQGASDAGLIPMMYPDYKLVANDEAKEKFEKYWGTDLSSETGLTVVEIIRAILADKISGMYVMGENPAMSDPDSHHTREALAKLDHLVVQDIFLTETANYADVILPASAWPEKDGTVTNTDRRVQLGRKALEMPGEARQDLWIIQEIAKRLGLDWNYEGPKEVHQEMQGCMASMEHISWERLEKEGCVTYPVDSDDTPGHEVIFGDGFPTRSVRGKRVPASVLPPD
;
A
#
# COMPACT_ATOMS: atom_id res chain seq x y z
N VAL A 1 25.92 15.08 -4.15
CA VAL A 1 27.15 14.26 -4.26
C VAL A 1 26.97 13.00 -3.42
N PRO A 2 27.35 11.80 -3.90
CA PRO A 2 27.35 10.58 -3.10
C PRO A 2 28.26 10.68 -1.88
N LEU A 3 27.90 9.96 -0.82
CA LEU A 3 28.68 9.90 0.41
C LEU A 3 29.00 8.44 0.77
N ILE A 4 30.21 8.21 1.30
CA ILE A 4 30.63 6.91 1.83
C ILE A 4 31.05 7.10 3.29
N ARG A 5 30.61 6.20 4.17
CA ARG A 5 31.01 6.18 5.59
C ARG A 5 32.53 6.02 5.69
N LYS A 6 33.15 6.74 6.60
CA LYS A 6 34.58 6.59 6.89
C LYS A 6 34.83 5.28 7.61
N ASP A 7 35.91 4.58 7.28
CA ASP A 7 36.20 3.24 7.81
C ASP A 7 36.47 3.24 9.33
N ASP A 8 36.90 4.36 9.88
CA ASP A 8 37.17 4.55 11.31
C ASP A 8 35.97 5.03 12.13
N VAL A 9 34.80 5.20 11.49
CA VAL A 9 33.58 5.69 12.16
C VAL A 9 32.50 4.61 12.22
N PRO A 10 32.36 3.95 13.37
CA PRO A 10 31.37 2.88 13.52
C PRO A 10 29.92 3.42 13.49
N LYS A 11 28.98 2.54 13.16
CA LYS A 11 27.56 2.79 13.34
C LYS A 11 27.20 2.69 14.84
N THR A 12 26.35 3.58 15.30
CA THR A 12 25.81 3.58 16.68
C THR A 12 24.29 3.57 16.62
N VAL A 13 23.64 3.07 17.64
CA VAL A 13 22.15 3.04 17.71
C VAL A 13 21.57 4.47 17.74
N GLU A 14 22.29 5.38 18.36
CA GLU A 14 21.90 6.78 18.45
C GLU A 14 22.12 7.51 17.13
N ILE A 15 21.18 8.40 16.79
CA ILE A 15 21.31 9.28 15.63
C ILE A 15 22.27 10.40 16.01
N ASN A 16 23.44 10.42 15.42
CA ASN A 16 24.52 11.35 15.73
C ASN A 16 25.11 12.07 14.50
N VAL A 17 24.58 11.80 13.31
CA VAL A 17 24.97 12.51 12.08
C VAL A 17 24.19 13.83 12.01
N ASP A 18 24.92 14.94 11.95
CA ASP A 18 24.35 16.24 11.66
C ASP A 18 24.10 16.36 10.14
N PRO A 19 22.85 16.49 9.67
CA PRO A 19 22.57 16.67 8.25
C PRO A 19 23.21 17.92 7.63
N ALA A 20 23.49 18.96 8.44
CA ALA A 20 24.16 20.18 7.98
C ALA A 20 25.70 20.01 7.86
N ASP A 21 26.28 19.07 8.63
CA ASP A 21 27.72 18.75 8.57
C ASP A 21 27.94 17.24 8.69
N PRO A 22 27.62 16.43 7.63
CA PRO A 22 27.79 14.98 7.67
C PRO A 22 29.25 14.53 7.62
N PHE A 23 30.20 15.44 7.39
CA PHE A 23 31.60 15.11 7.09
C PHE A 23 32.42 14.61 8.30
N LYS A 24 31.83 14.62 9.50
CA LYS A 24 32.40 13.89 10.64
C LYS A 24 32.31 12.37 10.44
N HIS A 25 31.25 11.90 9.79
CA HIS A 25 30.93 10.49 9.64
C HIS A 25 31.18 9.97 8.22
N PHE A 26 31.00 10.84 7.23
CA PHE A 26 31.08 10.49 5.81
C PHE A 26 32.16 11.29 5.11
N ARG A 27 32.60 10.77 3.98
CA ARG A 27 33.41 11.49 3.00
C ARG A 27 32.68 11.59 1.67
N LEU A 28 33.03 12.59 0.89
CA LEU A 28 32.58 12.72 -0.50
C LEU A 28 33.09 11.55 -1.33
N ALA A 29 32.31 11.10 -2.27
CA ALA A 29 32.69 10.08 -3.24
C ALA A 29 32.20 10.47 -4.64
N THR A 30 32.86 9.95 -5.66
CA THR A 30 32.35 9.99 -7.02
C THR A 30 31.19 8.99 -7.17
N TRP A 31 30.36 9.15 -8.18
CA TRP A 31 29.31 8.18 -8.49
C TRP A 31 29.88 6.78 -8.76
N GLU A 32 31.00 6.71 -9.51
CA GLU A 32 31.65 5.44 -9.80
C GLU A 32 32.08 4.73 -8.53
N GLU A 33 32.78 5.42 -7.63
CA GLU A 33 33.26 4.87 -6.36
C GLU A 33 32.07 4.43 -5.45
N ALA A 34 31.01 5.24 -5.36
CA ALA A 34 29.86 4.93 -4.53
C ALA A 34 29.07 3.71 -5.04
N LEU A 35 28.89 3.62 -6.36
CA LEU A 35 28.19 2.48 -6.98
C LEU A 35 29.03 1.19 -6.90
N ASP A 36 30.36 1.29 -7.08
CA ASP A 36 31.27 0.15 -6.92
C ASP A 36 31.25 -0.35 -5.47
N ARG A 37 31.31 0.54 -4.48
CA ARG A 37 31.21 0.18 -3.06
C ARG A 37 29.87 -0.45 -2.74
N THR A 38 28.78 0.10 -3.28
CA THR A 38 27.42 -0.45 -3.16
C THR A 38 27.36 -1.90 -3.64
N ALA A 39 27.78 -2.13 -4.89
CA ALA A 39 27.71 -3.46 -5.49
C ALA A 39 28.67 -4.46 -4.83
N GLN A 40 29.86 -4.01 -4.44
CA GLN A 40 30.84 -4.86 -3.77
C GLN A 40 30.31 -5.38 -2.43
N GLY A 41 29.74 -4.52 -1.59
CA GLY A 41 29.19 -4.94 -0.30
C GLY A 41 28.05 -5.97 -0.45
N PHE A 42 27.17 -5.79 -1.43
CA PHE A 42 26.12 -6.79 -1.71
C PHE A 42 26.68 -8.11 -2.23
N LYS A 43 27.68 -8.09 -3.12
CA LYS A 43 28.37 -9.30 -3.61
C LYS A 43 29.05 -10.08 -2.49
N GLU A 44 29.72 -9.39 -1.57
CA GLU A 44 30.38 -10.01 -0.42
C GLU A 44 29.39 -10.73 0.48
N ILE A 45 28.25 -10.09 0.80
CA ILE A 45 27.21 -10.72 1.61
C ILE A 45 26.57 -11.89 0.86
N LEU A 46 26.29 -11.73 -0.45
CA LEU A 46 25.74 -12.79 -1.28
C LEU A 46 26.67 -14.02 -1.30
N ALA A 47 27.98 -13.80 -1.38
CA ALA A 47 28.97 -14.89 -1.36
C ALA A 47 29.09 -15.56 0.01
N PHE A 48 28.96 -14.81 1.10
CA PHE A 48 29.18 -15.31 2.46
C PHE A 48 27.91 -15.88 3.12
N LYS A 49 26.74 -15.17 3.00
CA LYS A 49 25.46 -15.55 3.63
C LYS A 49 24.41 -16.07 2.64
N GLY A 50 24.68 -15.96 1.33
CA GLY A 50 23.70 -16.29 0.30
C GLY A 50 22.62 -15.23 0.11
N ALA A 51 21.64 -15.52 -0.73
CA ALA A 51 20.56 -14.63 -1.12
C ALA A 51 19.73 -14.10 0.06
N ASN A 52 19.44 -14.94 1.04
CA ASN A 52 18.66 -14.59 2.22
C ASN A 52 19.41 -13.70 3.23
N GLY A 53 20.70 -13.42 3.00
CA GLY A 53 21.47 -12.42 3.72
C GLY A 53 21.19 -10.98 3.32
N LEU A 54 20.38 -10.76 2.28
CA LEU A 54 20.06 -9.47 1.68
C LEU A 54 18.57 -9.15 1.74
N ALA A 55 18.25 -7.85 1.79
CA ALA A 55 16.89 -7.33 1.70
C ALA A 55 16.84 -5.96 1.01
N GLY A 56 15.65 -5.55 0.56
CA GLY A 56 15.38 -4.24 0.01
C GLY A 56 14.11 -3.60 0.57
N TYR A 57 14.17 -2.32 0.91
CA TYR A 57 13.01 -1.48 1.17
C TYR A 57 12.84 -0.50 0.01
N GLY A 58 11.78 -0.70 -0.79
CA GLY A 58 11.37 0.25 -1.81
C GLY A 58 10.36 1.25 -1.28
N SER A 59 9.89 2.13 -2.15
CA SER A 59 9.05 3.26 -1.74
C SER A 59 7.82 3.44 -2.60
N ALA A 60 6.72 3.83 -1.95
CA ALA A 60 5.54 4.39 -2.59
C ALA A 60 5.71 5.87 -3.00
N LYS A 61 6.88 6.44 -2.83
CA LYS A 61 7.26 7.80 -3.28
C LYS A 61 8.04 7.77 -4.59
N GLY A 62 8.38 6.59 -5.11
CA GLY A 62 8.92 6.40 -6.45
C GLY A 62 7.82 6.31 -7.52
N SER A 63 8.20 6.25 -8.80
CA SER A 63 7.31 5.95 -9.90
C SER A 63 6.96 4.46 -9.97
N ASN A 64 5.99 4.10 -10.82
CA ASN A 64 5.69 2.69 -11.11
C ASN A 64 6.92 1.97 -11.66
N GLU A 65 7.64 2.62 -12.57
CA GLU A 65 8.84 2.10 -13.22
C GLU A 65 9.97 1.88 -12.21
N GLU A 66 10.16 2.80 -11.28
CA GLU A 66 11.17 2.69 -10.22
C GLU A 66 10.83 1.57 -9.25
N ALA A 67 9.57 1.46 -8.83
CA ALA A 67 9.10 0.38 -7.97
C ALA A 67 9.26 -1.00 -8.65
N TYR A 68 8.93 -1.08 -9.95
CA TYR A 68 9.10 -2.27 -10.76
C TYR A 68 10.58 -2.68 -10.88
N LEU A 69 11.47 -1.76 -11.23
CA LEU A 69 12.90 -2.07 -11.35
C LEU A 69 13.54 -2.40 -10.00
N PHE A 70 13.13 -1.73 -8.93
CA PHE A 70 13.66 -2.01 -7.60
C PHE A 70 13.35 -3.44 -7.17
N GLN A 71 12.08 -3.88 -7.24
CA GLN A 71 11.73 -5.25 -6.89
C GLN A 71 12.37 -6.27 -7.85
N LYS A 72 12.47 -5.94 -9.14
CA LYS A 72 13.14 -6.77 -10.13
C LYS A 72 14.62 -6.94 -9.78
N LEU A 73 15.32 -5.86 -9.37
CA LEU A 73 16.71 -5.91 -8.90
C LEU A 73 16.88 -6.85 -7.71
N ILE A 74 16.03 -6.73 -6.68
CA ILE A 74 16.13 -7.58 -5.50
C ILE A 74 15.90 -9.06 -5.88
N ARG A 75 14.93 -9.35 -6.73
CA ARG A 75 14.63 -10.73 -7.13
C ARG A 75 15.68 -11.33 -8.08
N THR A 76 16.19 -10.55 -9.02
CA THR A 76 17.13 -11.04 -10.05
C THR A 76 18.58 -10.85 -9.66
N GLY A 77 18.93 -9.76 -8.98
CA GLY A 77 20.28 -9.40 -8.57
C GLY A 77 20.67 -9.96 -7.20
N PHE A 78 19.81 -9.80 -6.19
CA PHE A 78 20.04 -10.38 -4.86
C PHE A 78 19.56 -11.83 -4.77
N LYS A 79 18.76 -12.30 -5.73
CA LYS A 79 18.21 -13.67 -5.77
C LYS A 79 17.29 -14.01 -4.59
N THR A 80 16.61 -13.01 -4.02
CA THR A 80 15.69 -13.18 -2.89
C THR A 80 14.38 -12.43 -3.12
N ASN A 81 13.32 -12.85 -2.44
CA ASN A 81 12.05 -12.13 -2.39
C ASN A 81 11.92 -11.24 -1.14
N ASN A 82 13.00 -10.99 -0.39
CA ASN A 82 13.05 -10.09 0.75
C ASN A 82 12.96 -8.63 0.29
N VAL A 83 11.84 -8.24 -0.28
CA VAL A 83 11.55 -6.90 -0.76
C VAL A 83 10.16 -6.49 -0.34
N ASP A 84 10.02 -5.37 0.35
CA ASP A 84 8.72 -4.84 0.78
C ASP A 84 8.77 -3.31 0.77
N HIS A 85 7.66 -2.66 1.10
CA HIS A 85 7.57 -1.20 1.15
C HIS A 85 6.55 -0.72 2.19
N CYS A 86 6.39 0.60 2.31
CA CYS A 86 5.52 1.24 3.31
C CYS A 86 4.06 0.76 3.34
N THR A 87 3.54 0.18 2.26
CA THR A 87 2.19 -0.43 2.24
C THR A 87 2.02 -1.45 3.36
N ARG A 88 3.09 -2.15 3.76
CA ARG A 88 3.08 -3.12 4.86
C ARG A 88 2.55 -2.51 6.15
N LEU A 89 2.96 -1.29 6.45
CA LEU A 89 2.57 -0.57 7.65
C LEU A 89 1.33 0.32 7.43
N CYS A 90 0.92 0.54 6.19
CA CYS A 90 -0.19 1.43 5.81
C CYS A 90 -1.50 0.66 5.63
N HIS A 91 -1.65 -0.05 4.53
CA HIS A 91 -2.90 -0.69 4.11
C HIS A 91 -2.76 -2.20 3.79
N ALA A 92 -1.70 -2.87 4.26
CA ALA A 92 -1.57 -4.32 4.05
C ALA A 92 -2.76 -5.11 4.60
N SER A 93 -3.30 -4.69 5.75
CA SER A 93 -4.51 -5.26 6.34
C SER A 93 -5.73 -5.11 5.42
N SER A 94 -5.92 -3.92 4.82
CA SER A 94 -6.99 -3.67 3.85
C SER A 94 -6.81 -4.51 2.59
N VAL A 95 -5.58 -4.58 2.06
CA VAL A 95 -5.26 -5.38 0.87
C VAL A 95 -5.52 -6.87 1.12
N ALA A 96 -5.09 -7.39 2.28
CA ALA A 96 -5.33 -8.79 2.65
C ALA A 96 -6.82 -9.11 2.73
N ALA A 97 -7.61 -8.26 3.41
CA ALA A 97 -9.05 -8.44 3.53
C ALA A 97 -9.77 -8.36 2.17
N LEU A 98 -9.41 -7.39 1.32
CA LEU A 98 -10.00 -7.21 -0.01
C LEU A 98 -9.67 -8.39 -0.94
N LEU A 99 -8.42 -8.85 -0.99
CA LEU A 99 -8.03 -10.02 -1.78
C LEU A 99 -8.75 -11.29 -1.35
N GLU A 100 -8.87 -11.51 -0.03
CA GLU A 100 -9.55 -12.68 0.54
C GLU A 100 -11.06 -12.68 0.25
N THR A 101 -11.68 -11.50 0.26
CA THR A 101 -13.15 -11.37 0.23
C THR A 101 -13.71 -11.10 -1.15
N ILE A 102 -13.11 -10.15 -1.89
CA ILE A 102 -13.60 -9.73 -3.21
C ILE A 102 -12.59 -9.94 -4.34
N GLY A 103 -11.43 -10.54 -4.04
CA GLY A 103 -10.43 -10.91 -5.04
C GLY A 103 -9.67 -9.73 -5.66
N SER A 104 -9.73 -8.53 -5.08
CA SER A 104 -9.04 -7.34 -5.56
C SER A 104 -8.34 -6.60 -4.43
N SER A 105 -7.20 -5.99 -4.72
CA SER A 105 -6.43 -5.19 -3.75
C SER A 105 -6.77 -3.70 -3.80
N ALA A 106 -7.57 -3.27 -4.78
CA ALA A 106 -7.85 -1.87 -5.08
C ALA A 106 -9.28 -1.45 -4.70
N VAL A 107 -9.52 -0.15 -4.73
CA VAL A 107 -10.84 0.45 -4.53
C VAL A 107 -11.84 -0.05 -5.59
N THR A 108 -13.11 -0.14 -5.22
CA THR A 108 -14.16 -0.61 -6.15
C THR A 108 -14.82 0.51 -6.95
N ALA A 109 -14.65 1.76 -6.52
CA ALA A 109 -15.10 2.97 -7.19
C ALA A 109 -14.15 4.13 -6.88
N PRO A 110 -14.00 5.13 -7.78
CA PRO A 110 -13.17 6.30 -7.55
C PRO A 110 -13.77 7.20 -6.47
N PHE A 111 -12.94 8.04 -5.88
CA PHE A 111 -13.36 8.95 -4.81
C PHE A 111 -14.53 9.85 -5.23
N ILE A 112 -14.50 10.35 -6.46
CA ILE A 112 -15.53 11.25 -7.01
C ILE A 112 -16.94 10.61 -7.05
N SER A 113 -17.03 9.27 -7.08
CA SER A 113 -18.32 8.57 -7.08
C SER A 113 -19.17 8.87 -5.84
N CYS A 114 -18.60 9.40 -4.77
CA CYS A 114 -19.36 9.86 -3.61
C CYS A 114 -20.35 11.00 -3.92
N LEU A 115 -20.19 11.69 -5.05
CA LEU A 115 -21.15 12.71 -5.51
C LEU A 115 -22.51 12.13 -5.93
N ASP A 116 -22.53 10.82 -6.23
CA ASP A 116 -23.72 10.06 -6.62
C ASP A 116 -24.27 9.21 -5.46
N SER A 117 -23.64 9.31 -4.27
CA SER A 117 -24.09 8.61 -3.06
C SER A 117 -25.18 9.39 -2.35
N ASP A 118 -26.10 8.67 -1.73
CA ASP A 118 -27.06 9.24 -0.75
C ASP A 118 -26.58 9.05 0.69
N LEU A 119 -25.58 8.18 0.91
CA LEU A 119 -24.90 7.99 2.19
C LEU A 119 -23.39 7.87 2.00
N ILE A 120 -22.63 8.54 2.86
CA ILE A 120 -21.19 8.41 2.94
C ILE A 120 -20.79 7.99 4.35
N VAL A 121 -19.99 6.94 4.46
CA VAL A 121 -19.40 6.49 5.73
C VAL A 121 -17.90 6.79 5.71
N VAL A 122 -17.40 7.49 6.71
CA VAL A 122 -15.95 7.73 6.91
C VAL A 122 -15.56 7.17 8.28
N ILE A 123 -14.64 6.21 8.30
CA ILE A 123 -14.18 5.57 9.54
C ILE A 123 -12.66 5.53 9.65
N GLY A 124 -12.12 5.87 10.82
CA GLY A 124 -10.69 5.85 11.10
C GLY A 124 -9.87 6.70 10.14
N ALA A 125 -10.41 7.84 9.70
CA ALA A 125 -9.79 8.73 8.72
C ALA A 125 -10.18 10.19 8.93
N ASN A 126 -9.24 11.10 8.64
CA ASN A 126 -9.50 12.54 8.60
C ASN A 126 -9.17 13.12 7.21
N PRO A 127 -10.03 12.87 6.20
CA PRO A 127 -9.74 13.31 4.83
C PRO A 127 -9.63 14.84 4.70
N THR A 128 -10.23 15.63 5.60
CA THR A 128 -10.05 17.08 5.59
C THR A 128 -8.60 17.51 5.84
N SER A 129 -7.79 16.68 6.49
CA SER A 129 -6.37 16.92 6.73
C SER A 129 -5.47 16.14 5.76
N ASN A 130 -5.80 14.85 5.52
CA ASN A 130 -4.93 13.94 4.79
C ASN A 130 -5.20 13.93 3.27
N HIS A 131 -6.44 14.23 2.87
CA HIS A 131 -6.92 14.23 1.49
C HIS A 131 -7.78 15.48 1.22
N PRO A 132 -7.26 16.71 1.43
CA PRO A 132 -8.08 17.93 1.49
C PRO A 132 -8.85 18.22 0.19
N VAL A 133 -8.27 17.92 -0.96
CA VAL A 133 -8.95 18.07 -2.25
C VAL A 133 -10.09 17.06 -2.39
N ALA A 134 -9.83 15.79 -2.07
CA ALA A 134 -10.83 14.73 -2.10
C ALA A 134 -11.97 14.98 -1.08
N ALA A 135 -11.66 15.50 0.10
CA ALA A 135 -12.67 15.88 1.09
C ALA A 135 -13.66 16.93 0.59
N SER A 136 -13.29 17.71 -0.43
CA SER A 136 -14.23 18.64 -1.07
C SER A 136 -15.39 17.92 -1.75
N PHE A 137 -15.16 16.73 -2.31
CA PHE A 137 -16.23 15.93 -2.92
C PHE A 137 -17.21 15.42 -1.86
N ILE A 138 -16.72 14.96 -0.68
CA ILE A 138 -17.59 14.58 0.44
C ILE A 138 -18.47 15.77 0.86
N LYS A 139 -17.88 16.95 1.06
CA LYS A 139 -18.64 18.16 1.43
C LYS A 139 -19.66 18.53 0.39
N ASN A 140 -19.29 18.50 -0.89
CA ASN A 140 -20.20 18.80 -2.00
C ASN A 140 -21.34 17.77 -2.09
N ALA A 141 -21.10 16.49 -1.79
CA ALA A 141 -22.14 15.48 -1.72
C ALA A 141 -23.12 15.77 -0.58
N VAL A 142 -22.62 16.11 0.60
CA VAL A 142 -23.46 16.51 1.75
C VAL A 142 -24.29 17.78 1.43
N ASP A 143 -23.67 18.77 0.81
CA ASP A 143 -24.39 20.01 0.38
C ASP A 143 -25.49 19.70 -0.65
N LYS A 144 -25.39 18.60 -1.38
CA LYS A 144 -26.43 18.09 -2.32
C LYS A 144 -27.48 17.19 -1.64
N GLY A 145 -27.33 16.89 -0.36
CA GLY A 145 -28.29 16.12 0.43
C GLY A 145 -27.86 14.69 0.79
N ALA A 146 -26.63 14.27 0.48
CA ALA A 146 -26.10 13.01 0.97
C ALA A 146 -25.93 13.05 2.50
N GLU A 147 -26.32 11.98 3.19
CA GLU A 147 -26.02 11.81 4.61
C GLU A 147 -24.55 11.46 4.81
N LEU A 148 -23.96 11.94 5.90
CA LEU A 148 -22.60 11.59 6.30
C LEU A 148 -22.61 10.92 7.68
N ILE A 149 -21.93 9.78 7.81
CA ILE A 149 -21.66 9.12 9.08
C ILE A 149 -20.14 9.13 9.28
N VAL A 150 -19.68 9.64 10.43
CA VAL A 150 -18.26 9.65 10.79
C VAL A 150 -18.04 8.80 12.03
N MET A 151 -17.09 7.89 11.97
CA MET A 151 -16.69 7.02 13.08
C MET A 151 -15.20 7.20 13.33
N ASP A 152 -14.83 7.86 14.44
CA ASP A 152 -13.42 8.13 14.75
C ASP A 152 -13.27 8.33 16.27
N PRO A 153 -12.26 7.75 16.92
CA PRO A 153 -11.98 7.99 18.32
C PRO A 153 -11.69 9.46 18.64
N ARG A 154 -11.22 10.20 17.63
CA ARG A 154 -10.88 11.62 17.75
C ARG A 154 -11.80 12.47 16.89
N ARG A 155 -12.47 13.45 17.49
CA ARG A 155 -13.26 14.43 16.74
C ARG A 155 -12.42 15.18 15.74
N ASN A 156 -12.94 15.32 14.53
CA ASN A 156 -12.27 15.98 13.42
C ASN A 156 -13.20 16.96 12.69
N ASN A 157 -12.69 17.65 11.66
CA ASN A 157 -13.44 18.71 10.97
C ASN A 157 -14.69 18.22 10.20
N LEU A 158 -14.86 16.93 9.96
CA LEU A 158 -16.08 16.38 9.35
C LEU A 158 -17.28 16.42 10.29
N GLU A 159 -17.07 16.55 11.60
CA GLU A 159 -18.15 16.71 12.59
C GLU A 159 -19.16 17.80 12.21
N LYS A 160 -18.70 18.85 11.53
CA LYS A 160 -19.55 19.97 11.09
C LYS A 160 -20.53 19.61 9.97
N TYR A 161 -20.36 18.46 9.34
CA TYR A 161 -21.11 18.01 8.17
C TYR A 161 -21.94 16.76 8.46
N THR A 162 -21.95 16.27 9.70
CA THR A 162 -22.68 15.04 10.07
C THR A 162 -23.46 15.23 11.38
N ASP A 163 -24.63 14.59 11.44
CA ASP A 163 -25.40 14.44 12.69
C ASP A 163 -25.01 13.14 13.44
N HIS A 164 -24.25 12.25 12.80
CA HIS A 164 -23.82 10.95 13.33
C HIS A 164 -22.32 10.87 13.44
N PHE A 165 -21.74 11.46 14.48
CA PHE A 165 -20.34 11.32 14.83
C PHE A 165 -20.18 10.31 15.96
N LEU A 166 -19.83 9.05 15.61
CA LEU A 166 -19.60 7.99 16.58
C LEU A 166 -18.17 8.08 17.10
N GLN A 167 -17.98 8.68 18.27
CA GLN A 167 -16.69 8.77 18.93
C GLN A 167 -16.44 7.51 19.75
N PHE A 168 -16.01 6.43 19.10
CA PHE A 168 -15.85 5.13 19.71
C PHE A 168 -14.52 4.97 20.47
N THR A 169 -14.45 3.97 21.35
CA THR A 169 -13.24 3.61 22.10
C THR A 169 -12.17 3.07 21.16
N PRO A 170 -10.92 3.56 21.18
CA PRO A 170 -9.84 3.01 20.36
C PRO A 170 -9.68 1.51 20.52
N GLY A 171 -9.48 0.77 19.41
CA GLY A 171 -9.32 -0.70 19.42
C GLY A 171 -10.63 -1.49 19.52
N SER A 172 -11.80 -0.82 19.53
CA SER A 172 -13.10 -1.49 19.56
C SER A 172 -13.82 -1.52 18.20
N ASP A 173 -13.10 -1.34 17.12
CA ASP A 173 -13.60 -1.25 15.75
C ASP A 173 -14.46 -2.46 15.37
N VAL A 174 -13.98 -3.68 15.63
CA VAL A 174 -14.72 -4.92 15.35
C VAL A 174 -16.01 -4.98 16.17
N ALA A 175 -15.99 -4.53 17.44
CA ALA A 175 -17.18 -4.52 18.28
C ALA A 175 -18.23 -3.55 17.74
N LEU A 176 -17.82 -2.35 17.36
CA LEU A 176 -18.65 -1.34 16.72
C LEU A 176 -19.28 -1.87 15.43
N LEU A 177 -18.45 -2.36 14.51
CA LEU A 177 -18.91 -2.81 13.20
C LEU A 177 -19.76 -4.08 13.26
N ASN A 178 -19.42 -5.04 14.12
CA ASN A 178 -20.23 -6.23 14.34
C ASN A 178 -21.59 -5.88 14.96
N ALA A 179 -21.68 -4.84 15.81
CA ALA A 179 -22.97 -4.37 16.31
C ALA A 179 -23.87 -3.83 15.19
N LEU A 180 -23.30 -3.07 14.23
CA LEU A 180 -24.05 -2.61 13.06
C LEU A 180 -24.52 -3.79 12.20
N LEU A 181 -23.62 -4.74 11.92
CA LEU A 181 -23.91 -5.95 11.16
C LEU A 181 -24.99 -6.81 11.85
N ASN A 182 -24.95 -6.90 13.19
CA ASN A 182 -25.94 -7.63 13.97
C ASN A 182 -27.34 -7.05 13.78
N VAL A 183 -27.52 -5.75 13.87
CA VAL A 183 -28.82 -5.10 13.65
C VAL A 183 -29.36 -5.41 12.25
N ILE A 184 -28.50 -5.31 11.23
CA ILE A 184 -28.88 -5.54 9.84
C ILE A 184 -29.32 -6.99 9.62
N VAL A 185 -28.64 -7.94 10.23
CA VAL A 185 -28.97 -9.38 10.14
C VAL A 185 -30.22 -9.72 10.96
N GLU A 186 -30.32 -9.28 12.22
CA GLU A 186 -31.41 -9.60 13.11
C GLU A 186 -32.74 -8.96 12.69
N GLU A 187 -32.71 -7.75 12.14
CA GLU A 187 -33.88 -7.06 11.61
C GLU A 187 -34.18 -7.46 10.15
N GLU A 188 -33.40 -8.34 9.55
CA GLU A 188 -33.50 -8.82 8.16
C GLU A 188 -33.58 -7.68 7.11
N ILE A 189 -32.89 -6.54 7.37
CA ILE A 189 -32.88 -5.35 6.51
C ILE A 189 -31.72 -5.33 5.53
N TYR A 190 -30.99 -6.43 5.35
CA TYR A 190 -29.97 -6.61 4.32
C TYR A 190 -30.58 -6.76 2.91
N ASP A 191 -29.79 -6.46 1.88
CA ASP A 191 -30.20 -6.68 0.47
C ASP A 191 -30.21 -8.18 0.14
N ARG A 192 -31.36 -8.83 0.34
CA ARG A 192 -31.52 -10.28 0.14
C ARG A 192 -31.16 -10.69 -1.29
N GLN A 193 -31.61 -9.92 -2.29
CA GLN A 193 -31.38 -10.25 -3.68
C GLN A 193 -29.89 -10.19 -4.04
N TYR A 194 -29.20 -9.13 -3.59
CA TYR A 194 -27.76 -8.98 -3.81
C TYR A 194 -26.96 -10.07 -3.07
N VAL A 195 -27.33 -10.36 -1.81
CA VAL A 195 -26.69 -11.38 -0.98
C VAL A 195 -26.78 -12.76 -1.64
N GLU A 196 -27.94 -13.15 -2.14
CA GLU A 196 -28.16 -14.45 -2.80
C GLU A 196 -27.43 -14.55 -4.15
N ALA A 197 -27.42 -13.47 -4.94
CA ALA A 197 -26.83 -13.46 -6.27
C ALA A 197 -25.30 -13.33 -6.25
N ASN A 198 -24.77 -12.43 -5.43
CA ASN A 198 -23.39 -11.95 -5.56
C ASN A 198 -22.46 -12.37 -4.41
N THR A 199 -22.96 -13.08 -3.39
CA THR A 199 -22.13 -13.38 -2.22
C THR A 199 -22.23 -14.84 -1.79
N GLU A 200 -21.28 -15.29 -0.95
CA GLU A 200 -21.25 -16.63 -0.36
C GLU A 200 -21.01 -16.60 1.16
N GLY A 201 -21.36 -17.68 1.87
CA GLY A 201 -21.10 -17.84 3.31
C GLY A 201 -22.03 -17.04 4.21
N PHE A 202 -23.30 -16.75 3.81
CA PHE A 202 -24.21 -15.92 4.61
C PHE A 202 -24.64 -16.59 5.92
N ASP A 203 -24.99 -17.86 5.92
CA ASP A 203 -25.56 -18.54 7.11
C ASP A 203 -24.55 -18.63 8.26
N ASP A 204 -23.30 -19.00 7.94
CA ASP A 204 -22.21 -19.05 8.92
C ASP A 204 -21.90 -17.65 9.45
N PHE A 205 -21.85 -16.65 8.55
CA PHE A 205 -21.65 -15.27 8.91
C PHE A 205 -22.76 -14.74 9.82
N ALA A 206 -24.03 -14.94 9.45
CA ALA A 206 -25.18 -14.51 10.23
C ALA A 206 -25.20 -15.17 11.62
N THR A 207 -24.89 -16.47 11.69
CA THR A 207 -24.79 -17.20 12.96
C THR A 207 -23.72 -16.59 13.88
N HIS A 208 -22.57 -16.23 13.33
CA HIS A 208 -21.51 -15.56 14.09
C HIS A 208 -21.94 -14.17 14.57
N ILE A 209 -22.48 -13.35 13.67
CA ILE A 209 -22.87 -11.96 13.94
C ILE A 209 -23.96 -11.83 15.00
N ARG A 210 -24.86 -12.81 15.14
CA ARG A 210 -25.90 -12.83 16.19
C ARG A 210 -25.37 -12.72 17.62
N ASN A 211 -24.10 -13.00 17.84
CA ASN A 211 -23.47 -12.88 19.16
C ASN A 211 -23.15 -11.44 19.58
N PHE A 212 -23.20 -10.46 18.67
CA PHE A 212 -22.71 -9.10 18.86
C PHE A 212 -23.83 -8.05 18.88
N SER A 213 -24.87 -8.26 19.72
CA SER A 213 -25.96 -7.30 19.81
C SER A 213 -25.49 -5.92 20.26
N PRO A 214 -26.14 -4.81 19.82
CA PRO A 214 -25.82 -3.46 20.26
C PRO A 214 -25.71 -3.32 21.78
N ASP A 215 -26.63 -3.94 22.53
CA ASP A 215 -26.64 -3.88 23.99
C ASP A 215 -25.38 -4.50 24.63
N LYS A 216 -24.82 -5.53 24.03
CA LYS A 216 -23.56 -6.12 24.48
C LYS A 216 -22.33 -5.31 24.05
N MET A 217 -22.37 -4.74 22.84
CA MET A 217 -21.22 -4.05 22.26
C MET A 217 -21.10 -2.59 22.70
N ALA A 218 -22.20 -1.95 23.11
CA ALA A 218 -22.25 -0.55 23.54
C ALA A 218 -21.19 -0.21 24.59
N SER A 219 -21.07 -1.04 25.62
CA SER A 219 -20.07 -0.85 26.69
C SER A 219 -18.63 -1.01 26.23
N LEU A 220 -18.38 -1.82 25.18
CA LEU A 220 -17.04 -2.05 24.63
C LEU A 220 -16.62 -0.90 23.70
N CYS A 221 -17.53 -0.48 22.82
CA CYS A 221 -17.21 0.57 21.85
C CYS A 221 -17.49 2.00 22.36
N GLY A 222 -18.16 2.16 23.50
CA GLY A 222 -18.47 3.46 24.09
C GLY A 222 -19.53 4.24 23.31
N ILE A 223 -20.39 3.55 22.53
CA ILE A 223 -21.49 4.15 21.77
C ILE A 223 -22.82 3.59 22.29
N GLU A 224 -23.79 4.45 22.47
CA GLU A 224 -25.12 4.03 22.93
C GLU A 224 -25.77 3.03 21.97
N ALA A 225 -26.41 2.00 22.53
CA ALA A 225 -26.99 0.91 21.72
C ALA A 225 -28.03 1.42 20.69
N ASP A 226 -28.81 2.44 21.05
CA ASP A 226 -29.81 3.03 20.15
C ASP A 226 -29.18 3.82 19.00
N GLU A 227 -28.03 4.45 19.22
CA GLU A 227 -27.26 5.09 18.16
C GLU A 227 -26.69 4.05 17.20
N LEU A 228 -26.17 2.94 17.70
CA LEU A 228 -25.73 1.80 16.87
C LEU A 228 -26.86 1.28 15.99
N ARG A 229 -28.08 1.11 16.55
CA ARG A 229 -29.27 0.69 15.79
C ARG A 229 -29.66 1.72 14.73
N THR A 230 -29.61 3.00 15.09
CA THR A 230 -29.95 4.09 14.16
C THR A 230 -29.02 4.12 12.97
N VAL A 231 -27.72 4.08 13.21
CA VAL A 231 -26.68 4.09 12.17
C VAL A 231 -26.78 2.83 11.29
N ALA A 232 -26.94 1.65 11.89
CA ALA A 232 -27.09 0.39 11.15
C ALA A 232 -28.28 0.44 10.17
N ARG A 233 -29.43 0.94 10.62
CA ARG A 233 -30.63 1.08 9.79
C ARG A 233 -30.45 2.10 8.65
N LYS A 234 -29.68 3.19 8.89
CA LYS A 234 -29.34 4.17 7.84
C LYS A 234 -28.49 3.53 6.77
N VAL A 235 -27.42 2.82 7.16
CA VAL A 235 -26.53 2.12 6.20
C VAL A 235 -27.31 1.07 5.38
N ALA A 236 -28.16 0.28 6.04
CA ALA A 236 -28.94 -0.77 5.36
C ALA A 236 -29.99 -0.20 4.38
N LYS A 237 -30.54 0.99 4.66
CA LYS A 237 -31.58 1.63 3.84
C LYS A 237 -31.04 2.54 2.75
N ALA A 238 -29.74 2.83 2.73
CA ALA A 238 -29.15 3.67 1.72
C ALA A 238 -29.30 3.05 0.33
N GLY A 239 -29.78 3.83 -0.61
CA GLY A 239 -29.88 3.42 -2.01
C GLY A 239 -28.50 3.27 -2.64
N ALA A 240 -27.57 4.19 -2.32
CA ALA A 240 -26.18 4.16 -2.74
C ALA A 240 -25.27 4.67 -1.61
N ALA A 241 -24.36 3.83 -1.13
CA ALA A 241 -23.41 4.20 -0.08
C ALA A 241 -21.96 3.95 -0.47
N MET A 242 -21.08 4.91 -0.17
CA MET A 242 -19.63 4.72 -0.21
C MET A 242 -19.04 4.66 1.18
N ILE A 243 -18.13 3.69 1.39
CA ILE A 243 -17.43 3.47 2.66
C ILE A 243 -15.96 3.81 2.47
N PHE A 244 -15.52 4.88 3.15
CA PHE A 244 -14.13 5.33 3.19
C PHE A 244 -13.49 4.97 4.51
N TRP A 245 -12.27 4.42 4.49
CA TRP A 245 -11.50 4.20 5.71
C TRP A 245 -10.01 4.52 5.54
N GLY A 246 -9.38 4.88 6.63
CA GLY A 246 -7.96 5.20 6.65
C GLY A 246 -7.13 4.23 7.47
N MET A 247 -5.94 4.68 7.84
CA MET A 247 -5.01 3.92 8.67
C MET A 247 -5.51 3.68 10.09
N GLY A 248 -6.46 4.49 10.59
CA GLY A 248 -7.15 4.23 11.87
C GLY A 248 -7.92 2.89 11.89
N ILE A 249 -8.20 2.30 10.73
CA ILE A 249 -8.75 0.95 10.59
C ILE A 249 -7.64 -0.07 10.35
N ALA A 250 -6.65 0.26 9.51
CA ALA A 250 -5.70 -0.71 8.99
C ALA A 250 -4.48 -0.94 9.90
N GLN A 251 -4.04 0.08 10.66
CA GLN A 251 -2.85 0.03 11.52
C GLN A 251 -3.15 -0.48 12.93
N HIS A 252 -3.78 -1.65 13.02
CA HIS A 252 -4.03 -2.38 14.25
C HIS A 252 -3.53 -3.83 14.09
N THR A 253 -3.25 -4.53 15.19
CA THR A 253 -2.93 -5.97 15.16
C THR A 253 -4.07 -6.77 14.53
N HIS A 254 -5.31 -6.33 14.69
CA HIS A 254 -6.52 -6.88 14.06
C HIS A 254 -7.07 -6.02 12.90
N GLY A 255 -6.22 -5.21 12.24
CA GLY A 255 -6.64 -4.35 11.12
C GLY A 255 -7.27 -5.09 9.94
N THR A 256 -6.89 -6.35 9.70
CA THR A 256 -7.52 -7.19 8.69
C THR A 256 -8.98 -7.49 9.04
N ASP A 257 -9.28 -7.78 10.31
CA ASP A 257 -10.63 -8.03 10.79
C ASP A 257 -11.50 -6.76 10.76
N ASN A 258 -10.93 -5.60 11.08
CA ASN A 258 -11.58 -4.31 10.91
C ASN A 258 -12.05 -4.11 9.46
N ALA A 259 -11.15 -4.34 8.50
CA ALA A 259 -11.46 -4.22 7.07
C ALA A 259 -12.47 -5.27 6.60
N ARG A 260 -12.39 -6.53 7.08
CA ARG A 260 -13.38 -7.59 6.80
C ARG A 260 -14.79 -7.18 7.21
N CYS A 261 -14.95 -6.52 8.37
CA CYS A 261 -16.26 -6.02 8.83
C CYS A 261 -16.82 -4.94 7.89
N LEU A 262 -15.99 -4.01 7.41
CA LEU A 262 -16.43 -2.98 6.45
C LEU A 262 -16.81 -3.57 5.10
N ILE A 263 -16.04 -4.54 4.61
CA ILE A 263 -16.34 -5.24 3.37
C ILE A 263 -17.64 -6.04 3.53
N ALA A 264 -17.83 -6.74 4.66
CA ALA A 264 -19.06 -7.46 4.94
C ALA A 264 -20.27 -6.52 4.99
N LEU A 265 -20.13 -5.33 5.58
CA LEU A 265 -21.16 -4.30 5.61
C LEU A 265 -21.60 -3.88 4.21
N ALA A 266 -20.64 -3.62 3.32
CA ALA A 266 -20.94 -3.29 1.93
C ALA A 266 -21.60 -4.47 1.18
N LEU A 267 -21.11 -5.70 1.39
CA LEU A 267 -21.64 -6.89 0.72
C LEU A 267 -23.07 -7.24 1.14
N ILE A 268 -23.43 -7.11 2.44
CA ILE A 268 -24.80 -7.42 2.86
C ILE A 268 -25.81 -6.32 2.51
N CYS A 269 -25.34 -5.09 2.26
CA CYS A 269 -26.19 -3.97 1.87
C CYS A 269 -26.18 -3.71 0.35
N GLY A 270 -25.51 -4.54 -0.46
CA GLY A 270 -25.44 -4.36 -1.93
C GLY A 270 -24.72 -3.11 -2.38
N GLN A 271 -23.72 -2.63 -1.63
CA GLN A 271 -23.05 -1.34 -1.86
C GLN A 271 -21.75 -1.48 -2.65
N ILE A 272 -21.73 -2.34 -3.67
CA ILE A 272 -20.60 -2.53 -4.59
C ILE A 272 -21.12 -2.74 -6.02
N GLY A 273 -20.42 -2.18 -7.03
CA GLY A 273 -20.69 -2.45 -8.43
C GLY A 273 -21.71 -1.55 -9.10
N ARG A 274 -22.14 -0.48 -8.44
CA ARG A 274 -23.12 0.50 -8.97
C ARG A 274 -22.62 1.94 -8.77
N PRO A 275 -23.06 2.91 -9.56
CA PRO A 275 -22.78 4.34 -9.31
C PRO A 275 -23.13 4.75 -7.88
N GLY A 276 -22.28 5.55 -7.26
CA GLY A 276 -22.46 6.03 -5.88
C GLY A 276 -22.22 4.98 -4.79
N THR A 277 -21.80 3.75 -5.15
CA THR A 277 -21.47 2.71 -4.18
C THR A 277 -20.01 2.35 -4.24
N GLY A 278 -19.44 1.89 -3.13
CA GLY A 278 -18.08 1.37 -3.16
C GLY A 278 -17.36 1.28 -1.83
N LEU A 279 -16.25 0.56 -1.92
CA LEU A 279 -15.24 0.40 -0.87
C LEU A 279 -14.01 1.21 -1.26
N HIS A 280 -13.58 2.11 -0.38
CA HIS A 280 -12.49 3.03 -0.70
C HIS A 280 -11.50 3.18 0.47
N PRO A 281 -10.50 2.30 0.61
CA PRO A 281 -9.35 2.55 1.48
C PRO A 281 -8.58 3.78 0.99
N LEU A 282 -8.48 4.79 1.87
CA LEU A 282 -7.82 6.07 1.58
C LEU A 282 -6.30 5.92 1.65
N ARG A 283 -5.66 5.75 0.48
CA ARG A 283 -4.20 5.63 0.36
C ARG A 283 -3.52 6.97 0.60
N GLY A 284 -2.43 7.00 1.35
CA GLY A 284 -1.72 8.23 1.73
C GLY A 284 -0.71 8.70 0.70
N GLN A 285 0.26 7.86 0.35
CA GLN A 285 1.28 8.23 -0.62
C GLN A 285 0.75 8.18 -2.04
N ASN A 286 1.33 9.01 -2.90
CA ASN A 286 0.87 9.22 -4.29
C ASN A 286 0.99 7.98 -5.18
N ASN A 287 1.90 7.05 -4.90
CA ASN A 287 2.10 5.84 -5.69
C ASN A 287 2.00 4.53 -4.88
N VAL A 288 1.32 4.53 -3.74
CA VAL A 288 1.22 3.32 -2.91
C VAL A 288 0.44 2.19 -3.61
N GLN A 289 -0.54 2.54 -4.44
CA GLN A 289 -1.24 1.57 -5.27
C GLN A 289 -0.29 1.01 -6.33
N GLY A 290 0.36 1.87 -7.10
CA GLY A 290 1.23 1.46 -8.20
C GLY A 290 2.47 0.70 -7.76
N ALA A 291 3.08 1.06 -6.64
CA ALA A 291 4.21 0.31 -6.08
C ALA A 291 3.81 -1.13 -5.70
N SER A 292 2.59 -1.30 -5.15
CA SER A 292 2.03 -2.62 -4.86
C SER A 292 1.70 -3.40 -6.14
N ASP A 293 1.09 -2.75 -7.13
CA ASP A 293 0.76 -3.34 -8.44
C ASP A 293 2.03 -3.81 -9.17
N ALA A 294 3.11 -3.03 -9.06
CA ALA A 294 4.42 -3.33 -9.65
C ALA A 294 5.18 -4.49 -8.94
N GLY A 295 4.59 -5.09 -7.89
CA GLY A 295 5.14 -6.27 -7.23
C GLY A 295 6.17 -5.97 -6.13
N LEU A 296 6.18 -4.75 -5.58
CA LEU A 296 7.05 -4.37 -4.46
C LEU A 296 6.54 -4.98 -3.13
N ILE A 297 6.24 -6.28 -3.15
CA ILE A 297 5.62 -7.05 -2.07
C ILE A 297 6.32 -8.41 -1.99
N PRO A 298 6.73 -8.91 -0.80
CA PRO A 298 7.59 -10.09 -0.68
C PRO A 298 6.97 -11.40 -1.18
N MET A 299 5.64 -11.54 -1.10
CA MET A 299 4.93 -12.75 -1.52
C MET A 299 4.38 -12.70 -2.94
N MET A 300 4.53 -11.57 -3.66
CA MET A 300 3.87 -11.38 -4.96
C MET A 300 4.80 -10.74 -5.99
N TYR A 301 4.75 -11.26 -7.20
CA TYR A 301 5.22 -10.60 -8.42
C TYR A 301 4.25 -9.47 -8.84
N PRO A 302 4.56 -8.68 -9.87
CA PRO A 302 3.62 -7.71 -10.45
C PRO A 302 2.21 -8.29 -10.67
N ASP A 303 1.19 -7.45 -10.57
CA ASP A 303 -0.24 -7.84 -10.65
C ASP A 303 -0.66 -8.87 -9.59
N TYR A 304 -0.05 -8.83 -8.40
CA TYR A 304 -0.40 -9.69 -7.26
C TYR A 304 -0.31 -11.19 -7.56
N LYS A 305 0.59 -11.60 -8.46
CA LYS A 305 0.84 -13.02 -8.74
C LYS A 305 1.72 -13.63 -7.65
N LEU A 306 1.23 -14.67 -6.97
CA LEU A 306 1.98 -15.30 -5.87
C LEU A 306 3.31 -15.85 -6.33
N VAL A 307 4.40 -15.57 -5.62
CA VAL A 307 5.75 -16.10 -5.92
C VAL A 307 5.83 -17.63 -5.75
N ALA A 308 4.97 -18.19 -4.88
CA ALA A 308 4.84 -19.63 -4.66
C ALA A 308 3.98 -20.34 -5.73
N ASN A 309 3.43 -19.61 -6.70
CA ASN A 309 2.68 -20.20 -7.81
C ASN A 309 3.64 -20.53 -8.97
N ASP A 310 3.75 -21.79 -9.33
CA ASP A 310 4.70 -22.28 -10.34
C ASP A 310 4.47 -21.64 -11.72
N GLU A 311 3.22 -21.46 -12.14
CA GLU A 311 2.87 -20.83 -13.44
C GLU A 311 3.29 -19.35 -13.46
N ALA A 312 3.04 -18.63 -12.39
CA ALA A 312 3.48 -17.23 -12.26
C ALA A 312 5.00 -17.12 -12.26
N LYS A 313 5.68 -17.99 -11.50
CA LYS A 313 7.14 -18.04 -11.44
C LYS A 313 7.73 -18.30 -12.83
N GLU A 314 7.27 -19.34 -13.53
CA GLU A 314 7.73 -19.69 -14.88
C GLU A 314 7.53 -18.53 -15.88
N LYS A 315 6.37 -17.83 -15.80
CA LYS A 315 6.11 -16.64 -16.60
C LYS A 315 7.18 -15.56 -16.38
N PHE A 316 7.48 -15.21 -15.13
CA PHE A 316 8.45 -14.15 -14.82
C PHE A 316 9.91 -14.59 -15.04
N GLU A 317 10.26 -15.85 -14.81
CA GLU A 317 11.58 -16.41 -15.16
C GLU A 317 11.85 -16.29 -16.66
N LYS A 318 10.89 -16.67 -17.47
CA LYS A 318 10.97 -16.54 -18.93
C LYS A 318 11.05 -15.06 -19.35
N TYR A 319 10.26 -14.20 -18.71
CA TYR A 319 10.18 -12.78 -19.06
C TYR A 319 11.44 -12.01 -18.68
N TRP A 320 11.99 -12.28 -17.51
CA TRP A 320 13.21 -11.62 -17.02
C TRP A 320 14.50 -12.37 -17.36
N GLY A 321 14.41 -13.54 -17.98
CA GLY A 321 15.55 -14.33 -18.45
C GLY A 321 16.44 -14.85 -17.32
N THR A 322 15.89 -15.18 -16.14
CA THR A 322 16.67 -15.63 -14.98
C THR A 322 15.83 -16.51 -14.05
N ASP A 323 16.50 -17.42 -13.35
CA ASP A 323 15.85 -18.22 -12.31
C ASP A 323 15.46 -17.35 -11.11
N LEU A 324 14.27 -17.60 -10.55
CA LEU A 324 13.70 -16.88 -9.42
C LEU A 324 13.45 -17.79 -8.22
N SER A 325 13.49 -17.24 -7.02
CA SER A 325 13.09 -17.94 -5.81
C SER A 325 11.57 -18.15 -5.75
N SER A 326 11.12 -19.35 -5.35
CA SER A 326 9.71 -19.62 -5.02
C SER A 326 9.38 -19.40 -3.54
N GLU A 327 10.38 -19.11 -2.72
CA GLU A 327 10.18 -18.84 -1.30
C GLU A 327 9.54 -17.46 -1.11
N THR A 328 8.52 -17.39 -0.27
CA THR A 328 7.96 -16.11 0.16
C THR A 328 9.02 -15.30 0.91
N GLY A 329 9.23 -14.06 0.50
CA GLY A 329 10.16 -13.16 1.17
C GLY A 329 9.62 -12.65 2.52
N LEU A 330 10.50 -12.00 3.26
CA LEU A 330 10.19 -11.40 4.56
C LEU A 330 9.52 -10.03 4.38
N THR A 331 8.55 -9.74 5.25
CA THR A 331 7.91 -8.42 5.36
C THR A 331 8.82 -7.42 6.06
N VAL A 332 8.50 -6.12 5.97
CA VAL A 332 9.22 -5.02 6.66
C VAL A 332 9.56 -5.40 8.11
N VAL A 333 8.56 -5.80 8.89
CA VAL A 333 8.76 -6.14 10.32
C VAL A 333 9.62 -7.39 10.51
N GLU A 334 9.45 -8.40 9.64
CA GLU A 334 10.24 -9.63 9.69
C GLU A 334 11.69 -9.39 9.27
N ILE A 335 11.95 -8.48 8.32
CA ILE A 335 13.31 -8.09 7.93
C ILE A 335 14.05 -7.47 9.12
N ILE A 336 13.44 -6.54 9.85
CA ILE A 336 14.05 -5.94 11.06
C ILE A 336 14.38 -7.02 12.10
N ARG A 337 13.47 -7.95 12.37
CA ARG A 337 13.71 -9.08 13.27
C ARG A 337 14.82 -10.02 12.77
N ALA A 338 14.90 -10.24 11.46
CA ALA A 338 15.91 -11.09 10.84
C ALA A 338 17.32 -10.45 10.90
N ILE A 339 17.42 -9.13 10.81
CA ILE A 339 18.69 -8.40 11.02
C ILE A 339 19.17 -8.60 12.46
N LEU A 340 18.31 -8.40 13.44
CA LEU A 340 18.65 -8.61 14.87
C LEU A 340 19.06 -10.04 15.19
N ALA A 341 18.49 -11.00 14.46
CA ALA A 341 18.82 -12.43 14.56
C ALA A 341 20.04 -12.85 13.69
N ASP A 342 20.83 -11.91 13.18
CA ASP A 342 22.02 -12.13 12.32
C ASP A 342 21.75 -12.89 11.00
N LYS A 343 20.50 -12.95 10.55
CA LYS A 343 20.13 -13.63 9.30
C LYS A 343 20.35 -12.72 8.08
N ILE A 344 20.01 -11.44 8.20
CA ILE A 344 20.23 -10.41 7.17
C ILE A 344 21.39 -9.50 7.61
N SER A 345 22.33 -9.24 6.71
CA SER A 345 23.50 -8.40 6.93
C SER A 345 23.59 -7.24 5.94
N GLY A 346 22.86 -7.30 4.81
CA GLY A 346 22.87 -6.25 3.81
C GLY A 346 21.49 -5.78 3.46
N MET A 347 21.34 -4.47 3.29
CA MET A 347 20.04 -3.87 2.98
C MET A 347 20.19 -2.68 2.02
N TYR A 348 19.28 -2.61 1.04
CA TYR A 348 19.12 -1.45 0.17
C TYR A 348 17.80 -0.74 0.48
N VAL A 349 17.87 0.52 0.87
CA VAL A 349 16.72 1.37 1.20
C VAL A 349 16.60 2.48 0.17
N MET A 350 15.45 2.56 -0.50
CA MET A 350 15.16 3.58 -1.51
C MET A 350 13.94 4.40 -1.11
N GLY A 351 14.15 5.70 -0.81
CA GLY A 351 13.08 6.67 -0.56
C GLY A 351 12.22 6.39 0.69
N GLU A 352 12.77 5.64 1.65
CA GLU A 352 12.13 5.29 2.92
C GLU A 352 13.00 5.68 4.13
N ASN A 353 12.35 5.94 5.26
CA ASN A 353 13.04 6.34 6.48
C ASN A 353 12.66 5.43 7.68
N PRO A 354 12.98 4.13 7.63
CA PRO A 354 12.58 3.17 8.65
C PRO A 354 13.07 3.53 10.06
N ALA A 355 14.21 4.19 10.21
CA ALA A 355 14.70 4.65 11.51
C ALA A 355 13.75 5.63 12.23
N MET A 356 12.78 6.21 11.50
CA MET A 356 11.78 7.15 12.00
C MET A 356 10.36 6.60 11.88
N SER A 357 10.04 5.89 10.80
CA SER A 357 8.66 5.52 10.43
C SER A 357 8.24 4.13 10.88
N ASP A 358 9.17 3.22 11.13
CA ASP A 358 8.84 1.84 11.47
C ASP A 358 8.40 1.70 12.93
N PRO A 359 7.52 0.74 13.23
CA PRO A 359 7.11 0.44 14.60
C PRO A 359 8.31 0.09 15.47
N ASP A 360 8.28 0.46 16.76
CA ASP A 360 9.39 0.28 17.67
C ASP A 360 10.71 0.84 17.10
N SER A 361 10.77 2.15 17.02
CA SER A 361 11.90 2.88 16.40
C SER A 361 13.26 2.56 17.04
N HIS A 362 13.30 2.24 18.35
CA HIS A 362 14.54 1.85 19.01
C HIS A 362 15.06 0.51 18.48
N HIS A 363 14.20 -0.48 18.40
CA HIS A 363 14.47 -1.81 17.84
C HIS A 363 14.92 -1.74 16.38
N THR A 364 14.23 -0.90 15.59
CA THR A 364 14.59 -0.64 14.18
C THR A 364 15.99 -0.03 14.06
N ARG A 365 16.31 0.96 14.91
CA ARG A 365 17.64 1.61 14.92
C ARG A 365 18.76 0.64 15.34
N GLU A 366 18.51 -0.21 16.32
CA GLU A 366 19.43 -1.29 16.69
C GLU A 366 19.72 -2.22 15.51
N ALA A 367 18.68 -2.63 14.78
CA ALA A 367 18.81 -3.45 13.59
C ALA A 367 19.64 -2.76 12.50
N LEU A 368 19.30 -1.51 12.16
CA LEU A 368 20.03 -0.75 11.13
C LEU A 368 21.50 -0.54 11.48
N ALA A 369 21.82 -0.29 12.77
CA ALA A 369 23.21 -0.14 13.24
C ALA A 369 24.00 -1.44 13.12
N LYS A 370 23.32 -2.60 13.17
CA LYS A 370 23.94 -3.94 13.13
C LYS A 370 24.25 -4.43 11.71
N LEU A 371 23.69 -3.80 10.67
CA LEU A 371 23.94 -4.21 9.29
C LEU A 371 25.41 -4.05 8.90
N ASP A 372 25.98 -5.07 8.26
CA ASP A 372 27.33 -5.01 7.70
C ASP A 372 27.42 -4.05 6.50
N HIS A 373 26.33 -3.98 5.69
CA HIS A 373 26.25 -3.10 4.54
C HIS A 373 24.85 -2.53 4.35
N LEU A 374 24.70 -1.22 4.52
CA LEU A 374 23.46 -0.49 4.31
C LEU A 374 23.66 0.60 3.25
N VAL A 375 22.90 0.52 2.19
CA VAL A 375 22.83 1.55 1.14
C VAL A 375 21.52 2.30 1.26
N VAL A 376 21.61 3.63 1.33
CA VAL A 376 20.44 4.52 1.39
C VAL A 376 20.44 5.43 0.17
N GLN A 377 19.37 5.35 -0.60
CA GLN A 377 19.08 6.23 -1.74
C GLN A 377 17.92 7.13 -1.36
N ASP A 378 18.16 8.42 -1.23
CA ASP A 378 17.15 9.38 -0.81
C ASP A 378 17.47 10.79 -1.31
N ILE A 379 16.49 11.67 -1.25
CA ILE A 379 16.65 13.10 -1.57
C ILE A 379 17.14 13.93 -0.37
N PHE A 380 17.07 13.36 0.84
CA PHE A 380 17.51 13.98 2.09
C PHE A 380 18.44 13.07 2.90
N LEU A 381 19.27 13.66 3.77
CA LEU A 381 19.97 12.93 4.83
C LEU A 381 19.00 12.68 5.99
N THR A 382 18.22 11.59 5.86
CA THR A 382 17.23 11.16 6.84
C THR A 382 17.89 10.49 8.06
N GLU A 383 17.09 10.18 9.09
CA GLU A 383 17.54 9.40 10.24
C GLU A 383 18.09 8.03 9.83
N THR A 384 17.55 7.41 8.78
CA THR A 384 18.05 6.16 8.22
C THR A 384 19.44 6.32 7.60
N ALA A 385 19.73 7.46 6.98
CA ALA A 385 21.05 7.76 6.42
C ALA A 385 22.14 7.77 7.50
N ASN A 386 21.79 8.02 8.78
CA ASN A 386 22.73 7.91 9.91
C ASN A 386 23.43 6.53 9.99
N TYR A 387 22.78 5.47 9.53
CA TYR A 387 23.27 4.09 9.61
C TYR A 387 23.89 3.59 8.29
N ALA A 388 23.83 4.40 7.23
CA ALA A 388 24.29 4.00 5.91
C ALA A 388 25.81 3.83 5.83
N ASP A 389 26.27 2.92 4.98
CA ASP A 389 27.65 2.80 4.52
C ASP A 389 27.85 3.61 3.24
N VAL A 390 26.80 3.65 2.39
CA VAL A 390 26.77 4.45 1.16
C VAL A 390 25.45 5.22 1.09
N ILE A 391 25.53 6.50 0.75
CA ILE A 391 24.37 7.38 0.53
C ILE A 391 24.39 7.86 -0.92
N LEU A 392 23.31 7.59 -1.64
CA LEU A 392 23.13 7.91 -3.05
C LEU A 392 22.07 9.01 -3.21
N PRO A 393 22.42 10.23 -3.62
CA PRO A 393 21.47 11.33 -3.77
C PRO A 393 20.57 11.12 -4.98
N ALA A 394 19.27 11.01 -4.71
CA ALA A 394 18.23 10.70 -5.68
C ALA A 394 17.46 11.93 -6.16
N SER A 395 16.50 11.72 -7.07
CA SER A 395 15.66 12.76 -7.66
C SER A 395 14.29 12.85 -6.98
N ALA A 396 13.81 14.09 -6.83
CA ALA A 396 12.44 14.36 -6.40
C ALA A 396 11.44 14.26 -7.58
N TRP A 397 10.15 14.23 -7.27
CA TRP A 397 9.08 14.13 -8.28
C TRP A 397 9.17 15.14 -9.43
N PRO A 398 9.37 16.45 -9.19
CA PRO A 398 9.41 17.41 -10.28
C PRO A 398 10.69 17.35 -11.12
N GLU A 399 11.65 16.50 -10.77
CA GLU A 399 12.98 16.40 -11.40
C GLU A 399 13.08 15.21 -12.38
N LYS A 400 11.98 14.45 -12.56
CA LYS A 400 11.96 13.23 -13.39
C LYS A 400 10.62 13.01 -14.09
N ASP A 401 10.66 12.20 -15.14
CA ASP A 401 9.48 11.62 -15.76
C ASP A 401 9.19 10.25 -15.13
N GLY A 402 7.93 9.84 -15.18
CA GLY A 402 7.49 8.53 -14.70
C GLY A 402 5.99 8.47 -14.49
N THR A 403 5.45 7.26 -14.30
CA THR A 403 4.02 7.10 -14.03
C THR A 403 3.76 6.83 -12.56
N VAL A 404 2.56 7.19 -12.10
CA VAL A 404 2.05 6.88 -10.77
C VAL A 404 0.63 6.35 -10.87
N THR A 405 0.28 5.44 -9.98
CA THR A 405 -1.09 4.95 -9.84
C THR A 405 -1.66 5.42 -8.51
N ASN A 406 -2.66 6.30 -8.56
CA ASN A 406 -3.29 6.83 -7.35
C ASN A 406 -4.30 5.84 -6.75
N THR A 407 -4.92 6.25 -5.63
CA THR A 407 -5.92 5.42 -4.92
C THR A 407 -7.11 5.03 -5.80
N ASP A 408 -7.50 5.84 -6.81
CA ASP A 408 -8.60 5.58 -7.73
C ASP A 408 -8.27 4.58 -8.85
N ARG A 409 -7.14 3.87 -8.77
CA ARG A 409 -6.64 3.01 -9.87
C ARG A 409 -6.30 3.77 -11.14
N ARG A 410 -6.03 5.07 -11.01
CA ARG A 410 -5.71 5.96 -12.13
C ARG A 410 -4.21 6.05 -12.32
N VAL A 411 -3.73 5.52 -13.44
CA VAL A 411 -2.33 5.66 -13.89
C VAL A 411 -2.18 7.05 -14.53
N GLN A 412 -1.21 7.81 -14.05
CA GLN A 412 -0.99 9.20 -14.44
C GLN A 412 0.46 9.39 -14.85
N LEU A 413 0.69 10.15 -15.91
CA LEU A 413 2.03 10.51 -16.36
C LEU A 413 2.51 11.79 -15.66
N GLY A 414 3.57 11.66 -14.84
CA GLY A 414 4.34 12.78 -14.30
C GLY A 414 5.42 13.22 -15.28
N ARG A 415 5.66 14.53 -15.37
CA ARG A 415 6.66 15.11 -16.27
C ARG A 415 7.68 15.92 -15.47
N LYS A 416 8.95 15.83 -15.89
CA LYS A 416 10.01 16.66 -15.34
C LYS A 416 9.68 18.15 -15.53
N ALA A 417 9.79 18.91 -14.45
CA ALA A 417 9.57 20.35 -14.42
C ALA A 417 10.79 21.14 -13.92
N LEU A 418 11.71 20.48 -13.20
CA LEU A 418 12.90 21.09 -12.60
C LEU A 418 14.15 20.29 -12.93
N GLU A 419 15.30 20.96 -12.91
CA GLU A 419 16.59 20.29 -12.96
C GLU A 419 16.94 19.69 -11.58
N MET A 420 17.62 18.54 -11.59
CA MET A 420 18.11 17.91 -10.37
C MET A 420 19.20 18.79 -9.71
N PRO A 421 19.21 18.92 -8.37
CA PRO A 421 20.19 19.70 -7.66
C PRO A 421 21.56 18.99 -7.64
N GLY A 422 22.63 19.76 -7.83
CA GLY A 422 24.01 19.27 -7.69
C GLY A 422 24.31 18.06 -8.56
N GLU A 423 24.75 16.97 -7.95
CA GLU A 423 25.07 15.71 -8.62
C GLU A 423 24.01 14.62 -8.40
N ALA A 424 22.81 14.97 -7.95
CA ALA A 424 21.72 14.01 -7.83
C ALA A 424 21.44 13.28 -9.16
N ARG A 425 20.98 12.05 -9.09
CA ARG A 425 20.65 11.23 -10.26
C ARG A 425 19.23 10.69 -10.13
N GLN A 426 18.60 10.37 -11.26
CA GLN A 426 17.30 9.71 -11.26
C GLN A 426 17.39 8.33 -10.60
N ASP A 427 16.39 7.99 -9.80
CA ASP A 427 16.31 6.69 -9.10
C ASP A 427 16.45 5.52 -10.06
N LEU A 428 15.78 5.57 -11.20
CA LEU A 428 15.87 4.56 -12.25
C LEU A 428 17.30 4.34 -12.73
N TRP A 429 18.06 5.42 -12.98
CA TRP A 429 19.47 5.34 -13.38
C TRP A 429 20.31 4.68 -12.28
N ILE A 430 20.12 5.06 -11.02
CA ILE A 430 20.87 4.50 -9.88
C ILE A 430 20.62 2.99 -9.77
N ILE A 431 19.34 2.56 -9.82
CA ILE A 431 18.96 1.14 -9.77
C ILE A 431 19.63 0.36 -10.91
N GLN A 432 19.58 0.89 -12.13
CA GLN A 432 20.19 0.27 -13.30
C GLN A 432 21.71 0.14 -13.19
N GLU A 433 22.39 1.17 -12.70
CA GLU A 433 23.83 1.15 -12.51
C GLU A 433 24.30 0.15 -11.43
N ILE A 434 23.50 -0.05 -10.38
CA ILE A 434 23.71 -1.11 -9.39
C ILE A 434 23.48 -2.48 -10.06
N ALA A 435 22.42 -2.63 -10.85
CA ALA A 435 22.09 -3.87 -11.56
C ALA A 435 23.23 -4.32 -12.49
N LYS A 436 23.77 -3.41 -13.29
CA LYS A 436 24.93 -3.67 -14.17
C LYS A 436 26.14 -4.17 -13.39
N ARG A 437 26.45 -3.54 -12.25
CA ARG A 437 27.57 -3.92 -11.39
C ARG A 437 27.35 -5.28 -10.70
N LEU A 438 26.10 -5.67 -10.51
CA LEU A 438 25.74 -7.02 -10.05
C LEU A 438 25.75 -8.07 -11.16
N GLY A 439 26.01 -7.67 -12.41
CA GLY A 439 26.12 -8.56 -13.56
C GLY A 439 24.82 -8.75 -14.33
N LEU A 440 23.82 -7.88 -14.13
CA LEU A 440 22.59 -7.88 -14.91
C LEU A 440 22.79 -7.01 -16.16
N ASP A 441 22.34 -7.51 -17.30
CA ASP A 441 22.44 -6.80 -18.59
C ASP A 441 21.22 -5.90 -18.81
N TRP A 442 21.11 -4.85 -17.98
CA TRP A 442 20.05 -3.85 -18.09
C TRP A 442 20.53 -2.62 -18.85
N ASN A 443 19.74 -2.16 -19.80
CA ASN A 443 20.09 -1.03 -20.64
C ASN A 443 18.86 -0.21 -21.06
N TYR A 444 18.07 0.23 -20.08
CA TYR A 444 16.90 1.09 -20.33
C TYR A 444 17.38 2.53 -20.60
N GLU A 445 16.87 3.13 -21.67
CA GLU A 445 17.13 4.54 -21.98
C GLU A 445 16.36 5.50 -21.05
N GLY A 446 15.23 5.03 -20.51
CA GLY A 446 14.40 5.82 -19.59
C GLY A 446 13.15 5.12 -19.10
N PRO A 447 12.25 5.84 -18.39
CA PRO A 447 11.06 5.26 -17.79
C PRO A 447 10.09 4.68 -18.83
N LYS A 448 10.04 5.22 -20.04
CA LYS A 448 9.19 4.72 -21.12
C LYS A 448 9.47 3.25 -21.48
N GLU A 449 10.73 2.87 -21.60
CA GLU A 449 11.11 1.49 -21.90
C GLU A 449 10.78 0.53 -20.76
N VAL A 450 10.96 0.99 -19.52
CA VAL A 450 10.55 0.21 -18.35
C VAL A 450 9.02 0.04 -18.31
N HIS A 451 8.28 1.10 -18.63
CA HIS A 451 6.82 1.04 -18.75
C HIS A 451 6.36 0.04 -19.82
N GLN A 452 7.03 0.01 -20.97
CA GLN A 452 6.76 -0.99 -22.03
C GLN A 452 7.03 -2.43 -21.54
N GLU A 453 8.08 -2.63 -20.74
CA GLU A 453 8.32 -3.93 -20.11
C GLU A 453 7.21 -4.29 -19.12
N MET A 454 6.76 -3.33 -18.30
CA MET A 454 5.62 -3.54 -17.39
C MET A 454 4.35 -3.94 -18.14
N GLN A 455 4.02 -3.28 -19.25
CA GLN A 455 2.87 -3.62 -20.11
C GLN A 455 2.93 -5.08 -20.59
N GLY A 456 4.12 -5.58 -20.94
CA GLY A 456 4.30 -6.95 -21.42
C GLY A 456 4.10 -8.04 -20.35
N CYS A 457 4.18 -7.69 -19.06
CA CYS A 457 4.06 -8.66 -17.97
C CYS A 457 2.89 -8.42 -17.02
N MET A 458 2.29 -7.21 -17.02
CA MET A 458 1.19 -6.81 -16.15
C MET A 458 -0.09 -6.63 -16.97
N ALA A 459 -1.10 -7.47 -16.73
CA ALA A 459 -2.40 -7.36 -17.40
C ALA A 459 -3.13 -6.06 -17.07
N SER A 460 -2.92 -5.51 -15.86
CA SER A 460 -3.48 -4.22 -15.46
C SER A 460 -2.95 -3.04 -16.29
N MET A 461 -1.79 -3.19 -16.92
CA MET A 461 -1.11 -2.15 -17.72
C MET A 461 -1.18 -2.41 -19.23
N GLU A 462 -1.70 -3.57 -19.69
CA GLU A 462 -1.65 -4.03 -21.08
C GLU A 462 -2.15 -2.97 -22.08
N HIS A 463 -3.23 -2.27 -21.74
CA HIS A 463 -3.86 -1.24 -22.59
C HIS A 463 -3.54 0.20 -22.17
N ILE A 464 -2.53 0.40 -21.33
CA ILE A 464 -2.11 1.71 -20.81
C ILE A 464 -0.71 2.04 -21.33
N SER A 465 -0.61 2.32 -22.63
CA SER A 465 0.67 2.65 -23.24
C SER A 465 1.17 4.05 -22.84
N TRP A 466 2.50 4.23 -22.90
CA TRP A 466 3.10 5.54 -22.63
C TRP A 466 2.54 6.62 -23.57
N GLU A 467 2.37 6.30 -24.86
CA GLU A 467 1.78 7.19 -25.87
C GLU A 467 0.34 7.56 -25.55
N ARG A 468 -0.43 6.61 -25.02
CA ARG A 468 -1.78 6.86 -24.54
C ARG A 468 -1.77 7.84 -23.37
N LEU A 469 -0.88 7.64 -22.40
CA LEU A 469 -0.72 8.54 -21.26
C LEU A 469 -0.21 9.94 -21.68
N GLU A 470 0.63 10.03 -22.70
CA GLU A 470 1.03 11.33 -23.27
C GLU A 470 -0.15 12.10 -23.85
N LYS A 471 -1.08 11.41 -24.50
CA LYS A 471 -2.27 11.97 -25.14
C LYS A 471 -3.40 12.27 -24.14
N GLU A 472 -3.68 11.35 -23.23
CA GLU A 472 -4.85 11.42 -22.33
C GLU A 472 -4.50 11.97 -20.94
N GLY A 473 -3.22 11.98 -20.58
CA GLY A 473 -2.71 12.41 -19.26
C GLY A 473 -2.87 11.34 -18.18
N CYS A 474 -3.97 10.61 -18.19
CA CYS A 474 -4.23 9.51 -17.24
C CYS A 474 -5.22 8.51 -17.81
N VAL A 475 -5.13 7.25 -17.30
CA VAL A 475 -6.06 6.15 -17.63
C VAL A 475 -6.36 5.37 -16.35
N THR A 476 -7.63 5.02 -16.13
CA THR A 476 -8.06 4.22 -14.98
C THR A 476 -8.17 2.74 -15.40
N TYR A 477 -7.51 1.82 -14.68
CA TYR A 477 -7.68 0.38 -14.94
C TYR A 477 -8.84 -0.23 -14.12
N PRO A 478 -9.41 -1.39 -14.53
CA PRO A 478 -9.12 -2.16 -15.73
C PRO A 478 -9.59 -1.47 -17.03
N VAL A 479 -8.96 -1.84 -18.13
CA VAL A 479 -9.24 -1.31 -19.47
C VAL A 479 -9.40 -2.48 -20.43
N ASP A 480 -10.44 -2.46 -21.27
CA ASP A 480 -10.76 -3.58 -22.16
C ASP A 480 -9.96 -3.54 -23.49
N SER A 481 -9.57 -2.34 -23.94
CA SER A 481 -8.78 -2.15 -25.17
C SER A 481 -8.10 -0.77 -25.19
N ASP A 482 -7.19 -0.57 -26.14
CA ASP A 482 -6.41 0.67 -26.27
C ASP A 482 -7.28 1.92 -26.51
N ASP A 483 -8.47 1.76 -27.09
CA ASP A 483 -9.37 2.84 -27.49
C ASP A 483 -10.57 3.03 -26.54
N THR A 484 -10.73 2.17 -25.52
CA THR A 484 -11.85 2.27 -24.57
C THR A 484 -11.44 3.00 -23.29
N PRO A 485 -12.35 3.77 -22.66
CA PRO A 485 -12.10 4.31 -21.33
C PRO A 485 -12.00 3.17 -20.31
N GLY A 486 -11.27 3.40 -19.23
CA GLY A 486 -11.21 2.45 -18.13
C GLY A 486 -12.50 2.40 -17.32
N HIS A 487 -12.70 1.29 -16.61
CA HIS A 487 -13.86 1.09 -15.74
C HIS A 487 -13.65 1.81 -14.40
N GLU A 488 -14.39 2.87 -14.18
CA GLU A 488 -14.34 3.62 -12.92
C GLU A 488 -14.98 2.85 -11.77
N VAL A 489 -16.17 2.27 -11.98
CA VAL A 489 -16.87 1.38 -11.03
C VAL A 489 -16.70 -0.05 -11.50
N ILE A 490 -16.24 -0.92 -10.62
CA ILE A 490 -15.96 -2.35 -10.93
C ILE A 490 -16.83 -3.28 -10.10
N PHE A 491 -16.93 -4.53 -10.55
CA PHE A 491 -17.67 -5.62 -9.89
C PHE A 491 -19.19 -5.54 -10.00
N GLY A 492 -19.71 -4.87 -11.02
CA GLY A 492 -21.15 -4.90 -11.36
C GLY A 492 -21.62 -6.28 -11.80
N ASP A 493 -20.76 -7.03 -12.50
CA ASP A 493 -21.05 -8.35 -13.07
C ASP A 493 -20.45 -9.53 -12.27
N GLY A 494 -19.97 -9.26 -11.05
CA GLY A 494 -19.36 -10.27 -10.17
C GLY A 494 -17.92 -9.92 -9.77
N PHE A 495 -17.30 -10.80 -8.98
CA PHE A 495 -16.00 -10.59 -8.36
C PHE A 495 -14.93 -11.49 -9.00
N PRO A 496 -13.65 -11.07 -9.07
CA PRO A 496 -12.55 -11.89 -9.57
C PRO A 496 -12.10 -12.97 -8.55
N THR A 497 -13.06 -13.65 -7.96
CA THR A 497 -12.88 -14.80 -7.07
C THR A 497 -13.19 -16.09 -7.83
N ARG A 498 -12.79 -17.24 -7.27
CA ARG A 498 -13.06 -18.54 -7.90
C ARG A 498 -14.55 -18.83 -8.09
N SER A 499 -15.39 -18.35 -7.15
CA SER A 499 -16.87 -18.50 -7.19
C SER A 499 -17.55 -17.40 -7.98
N VAL A 500 -16.82 -16.38 -8.45
CA VAL A 500 -17.35 -15.12 -9.01
C VAL A 500 -18.21 -14.34 -8.00
N ARG A 501 -18.15 -14.68 -6.72
CA ARG A 501 -18.93 -14.10 -5.62
C ARG A 501 -18.02 -13.51 -4.56
N GLY A 502 -18.51 -12.46 -3.88
CA GLY A 502 -17.87 -11.91 -2.70
C GLY A 502 -18.05 -12.83 -1.48
N LYS A 503 -16.96 -13.03 -0.73
CA LYS A 503 -16.97 -13.87 0.47
C LYS A 503 -17.07 -13.00 1.73
N ARG A 504 -17.93 -13.36 2.64
CA ARG A 504 -17.98 -12.76 3.98
C ARG A 504 -17.15 -13.60 4.93
N VAL A 505 -16.21 -12.93 5.58
CA VAL A 505 -15.32 -13.56 6.58
C VAL A 505 -15.70 -13.01 7.95
N PRO A 506 -16.16 -13.85 8.88
CA PRO A 506 -16.47 -13.42 10.24
C PRO A 506 -15.24 -12.90 10.97
N ALA A 507 -15.41 -11.86 11.78
CA ALA A 507 -14.37 -11.32 12.65
C ALA A 507 -14.82 -11.37 14.12
N SER A 508 -13.94 -11.80 15.01
CA SER A 508 -14.21 -11.86 16.45
C SER A 508 -13.63 -10.63 17.15
N VAL A 509 -14.32 -10.18 18.19
CA VAL A 509 -13.78 -9.12 19.05
C VAL A 509 -12.58 -9.67 19.81
N LEU A 510 -11.44 -9.02 19.63
CA LEU A 510 -10.19 -9.30 20.32
C LEU A 510 -9.92 -8.20 21.36
N PRO A 511 -9.09 -8.46 22.39
CA PRO A 511 -8.62 -7.39 23.26
C PRO A 511 -7.97 -6.25 22.46
N PRO A 512 -8.03 -5.00 22.94
CA PRO A 512 -7.28 -3.89 22.35
C PRO A 512 -5.78 -4.19 22.29
N ASP A 513 -5.08 -3.52 21.37
CA ASP A 513 -3.63 -3.62 21.18
C ASP A 513 -2.84 -3.16 22.42
#